data_4d369f659cdde258319a132ac4a43995
#
_entry.id   4d369f659cdde258319a132ac4a43995
#
_cell.length_a   1.000
_cell.length_b   1.000
_cell.length_c   1.000
_cell.angle_alpha   90.00
_cell.angle_beta   90.00
_cell.angle_gamma   90.00
#
_symmetry.space_group_name_H-M   'P 1'
#
loop_
_entity.id
_entity.type
_entity.pdbx_description
1 polymer ?
#
loop_
_entity_poly.entity_id
_entity_poly.type
_entity_poly.pdbx_seq_one_letter_code
_entity_poly.pdbx_strand_id
1 'polypeptide(L)'
;MKHKLLFILFIALSATSCYQPERNCADFKTGDFTFEYEVDGQKKKSNFTRTEKYSIEHYENQIDTASVRWLNDCEFILNTSTNETPIHYKILSTTKNSYMFEYNVVGKANKSKGTAVKTN
;
A
#
# COMPACT_ATOMS: atom_id res chain seq x y z
N MET A 1 -1.92 -34.54 43.50
CA MET A 1 -2.13 -35.21 42.22
C MET A 1 -3.13 -34.53 41.31
N LYS A 2 -4.04 -33.75 41.84
CA LYS A 2 -5.02 -33.02 41.04
C LYS A 2 -4.49 -31.72 40.45
N HIS A 3 -3.30 -31.32 40.81
CA HIS A 3 -2.69 -30.04 40.39
C HIS A 3 -1.97 -30.10 39.05
N LYS A 4 -1.73 -31.30 38.55
CA LYS A 4 -1.03 -31.47 37.28
C LYS A 4 -1.95 -31.29 36.05
N LEU A 5 -3.24 -31.44 36.24
CA LEU A 5 -4.22 -31.27 35.15
C LEU A 5 -4.55 -29.80 34.90
N LEU A 6 -4.37 -28.94 35.89
CA LEU A 6 -4.63 -27.51 35.74
C LEU A 6 -3.53 -26.79 34.95
N PHE A 7 -2.32 -27.34 34.95
CA PHE A 7 -1.18 -26.72 34.27
C PHE A 7 -1.20 -26.93 32.78
N ILE A 8 -1.85 -27.99 32.31
CA ILE A 8 -1.93 -28.33 30.89
C ILE A 8 -2.96 -27.45 30.16
N LEU A 9 -3.96 -26.98 30.88
CA LEU A 9 -5.03 -26.15 30.28
C LEU A 9 -4.57 -24.72 30.04
N PHE A 10 -3.54 -24.27 30.73
CA PHE A 10 -3.05 -22.88 30.60
C PHE A 10 -2.15 -22.67 29.38
N ILE A 11 -1.56 -23.75 28.85
CA ILE A 11 -0.65 -23.68 27.72
C ILE A 11 -1.41 -23.58 26.39
N ALA A 12 -2.66 -24.02 26.36
CA ALA A 12 -3.48 -23.98 25.13
C ALA A 12 -4.00 -22.58 24.80
N LEU A 13 -3.95 -21.64 25.74
CA LEU A 13 -4.47 -20.28 25.55
C LEU A 13 -3.43 -19.30 25.02
N SER A 14 -2.15 -19.70 24.99
CA SER A 14 -1.09 -18.82 24.51
C SER A 14 -0.82 -18.96 23.01
N ALA A 15 -1.61 -19.76 22.29
CA ALA A 15 -1.41 -20.02 20.87
C ALA A 15 -2.23 -19.10 19.93
N THR A 16 -2.82 -18.02 20.43
CA THR A 16 -3.45 -17.01 19.58
C THR A 16 -2.36 -16.14 19.00
N SER A 17 -1.83 -16.58 17.87
CA SER A 17 -0.88 -15.77 17.12
C SER A 17 -1.60 -14.56 16.53
N CYS A 18 -0.94 -13.41 16.56
CA CYS A 18 -1.40 -12.23 15.86
C CYS A 18 -1.42 -12.51 14.36
N TYR A 19 -2.60 -12.44 13.75
CA TYR A 19 -2.73 -12.55 12.31
C TYR A 19 -2.12 -11.29 11.67
N GLN A 20 -1.12 -11.49 10.84
CA GLN A 20 -0.56 -10.41 10.03
C GLN A 20 -0.96 -10.63 8.58
N PRO A 21 -1.50 -9.59 7.90
CA PRO A 21 -1.83 -9.71 6.49
C PRO A 21 -0.57 -9.98 5.67
N GLU A 22 -0.73 -10.76 4.60
CA GLU A 22 0.34 -11.04 3.66
C GLU A 22 0.79 -9.76 2.97
N ARG A 23 2.11 -9.58 2.83
CA ARG A 23 2.69 -8.42 2.18
C ARG A 23 3.87 -8.82 1.30
N ASN A 24 3.59 -9.08 0.03
CA ASN A 24 4.60 -9.33 -0.99
C ASN A 24 4.88 -8.04 -1.76
N CYS A 25 5.37 -7.03 -1.08
CA CYS A 25 5.53 -5.69 -1.62
C CYS A 25 6.48 -5.64 -2.81
N ALA A 26 7.50 -6.48 -2.84
CA ALA A 26 8.47 -6.51 -3.93
C ALA A 26 7.82 -6.77 -5.29
N ASP A 27 6.73 -7.54 -5.34
CA ASP A 27 6.03 -7.85 -6.58
C ASP A 27 5.31 -6.63 -7.16
N PHE A 28 5.15 -5.57 -6.37
CA PHE A 28 4.41 -4.37 -6.74
C PHE A 28 5.27 -3.12 -6.85
N LYS A 29 6.59 -3.28 -6.82
CA LYS A 29 7.48 -2.13 -6.98
C LYS A 29 7.43 -1.54 -8.38
N THR A 30 7.33 -2.39 -9.39
CA THR A 30 7.29 -1.98 -10.79
C THR A 30 6.11 -2.64 -11.49
N GLY A 31 5.66 -2.05 -12.57
CA GLY A 31 4.59 -2.58 -13.41
C GLY A 31 3.58 -1.53 -13.80
N ASP A 32 2.52 -2.01 -14.43
CA ASP A 32 1.37 -1.20 -14.81
C ASP A 32 0.23 -1.48 -13.84
N PHE A 33 -0.43 -0.41 -13.40
CA PHE A 33 -1.45 -0.49 -12.36
C PHE A 33 -2.66 0.34 -12.72
N THR A 34 -3.81 -0.07 -12.20
CA THR A 34 -5.05 0.70 -12.22
C THR A 34 -5.46 1.00 -10.79
N PHE A 35 -5.79 2.25 -10.54
CA PHE A 35 -6.27 2.72 -9.24
C PHE A 35 -7.64 3.35 -9.40
N GLU A 36 -8.62 2.89 -8.61
CA GLU A 36 -9.95 3.49 -8.57
C GLU A 36 -10.09 4.37 -7.34
N TYR A 37 -10.70 5.52 -7.52
CA TYR A 37 -10.97 6.46 -6.43
C TYR A 37 -12.31 7.13 -6.67
N GLU A 38 -12.83 7.76 -5.63
CA GLU A 38 -14.14 8.39 -5.68
C GLU A 38 -14.00 9.90 -5.41
N VAL A 39 -14.60 10.71 -6.27
CA VAL A 39 -14.64 12.16 -6.14
C VAL A 39 -16.08 12.58 -6.35
N ASP A 40 -16.66 13.26 -5.35
CA ASP A 40 -18.03 13.79 -5.38
C ASP A 40 -19.07 12.73 -5.77
N GLY A 41 -18.93 11.52 -5.23
CA GLY A 41 -19.82 10.40 -5.49
C GLY A 41 -19.61 9.71 -6.84
N GLN A 42 -18.66 10.15 -7.64
CA GLN A 42 -18.34 9.54 -8.93
C GLN A 42 -17.07 8.71 -8.83
N LYS A 43 -17.14 7.48 -9.37
CA LYS A 43 -15.97 6.60 -9.46
C LYS A 43 -15.10 7.02 -10.62
N LYS A 44 -13.82 7.21 -10.36
CA LYS A 44 -12.82 7.55 -11.36
C LYS A 44 -11.71 6.53 -11.34
N LYS A 45 -11.06 6.36 -12.50
CA LYS A 45 -9.91 5.47 -12.64
C LYS A 45 -8.69 6.26 -13.05
N SER A 46 -7.56 5.88 -12.49
CA SER A 46 -6.26 6.36 -12.91
C SER A 46 -5.40 5.14 -13.26
N ASN A 47 -4.67 5.23 -14.35
CA ASN A 47 -3.68 4.23 -14.74
C ASN A 47 -2.31 4.81 -14.51
N PHE A 48 -1.41 4.01 -13.96
CA PHE A 48 -0.05 4.46 -13.77
C PHE A 48 0.94 3.33 -14.02
N THR A 49 2.11 3.72 -14.51
CA THR A 49 3.25 2.81 -14.67
C THR A 49 4.31 3.21 -13.66
N ARG A 50 4.79 2.26 -12.90
CA ARG A 50 5.86 2.51 -11.95
C ARG A 50 7.10 1.75 -12.34
N THR A 51 8.19 2.49 -12.49
CA THR A 51 9.53 1.96 -12.64
C THR A 51 10.24 2.08 -11.29
N GLU A 52 11.48 1.65 -11.21
CA GLU A 52 12.26 1.77 -9.96
C GLU A 52 12.41 3.24 -9.52
N LYS A 53 12.44 4.16 -10.46
CA LYS A 53 12.73 5.58 -10.19
C LYS A 53 11.56 6.52 -10.40
N TYR A 54 10.56 6.13 -11.19
CA TYR A 54 9.47 7.02 -11.57
C TYR A 54 8.11 6.37 -11.46
N SER A 55 7.11 7.19 -11.20
CA SER A 55 5.70 6.83 -11.34
C SER A 55 5.10 7.75 -12.38
N ILE A 56 4.53 7.18 -13.43
CA ILE A 56 3.97 7.89 -14.55
C ILE A 56 2.47 7.66 -14.55
N GLU A 57 1.71 8.69 -14.20
CA GLU A 57 0.26 8.61 -14.11
C GLU A 57 -0.40 9.15 -15.38
N HIS A 58 -1.36 8.39 -15.89
CA HIS A 58 -2.19 8.77 -17.03
C HIS A 58 -3.60 9.04 -16.52
N TYR A 59 -3.98 10.31 -16.54
CA TYR A 59 -5.28 10.73 -16.04
C TYR A 59 -5.93 11.71 -17.03
N GLU A 60 -7.08 11.31 -17.55
CA GLU A 60 -7.84 12.06 -18.58
C GLU A 60 -6.94 12.50 -19.72
N ASN A 61 -6.46 13.18 -20.24
CA ASN A 61 -5.52 13.47 -21.32
C ASN A 61 -4.19 14.06 -20.81
N GLN A 62 -3.91 13.83 -19.51
CA GLN A 62 -2.69 14.35 -18.90
C GLN A 62 -1.77 13.21 -18.49
N ILE A 63 -0.48 13.48 -18.55
CA ILE A 63 0.57 12.57 -18.11
C ILE A 63 1.38 13.30 -17.04
N ASP A 64 1.37 12.76 -15.83
CA ASP A 64 2.14 13.30 -14.72
C ASP A 64 3.23 12.31 -14.32
N THR A 65 4.45 12.80 -14.21
CA THR A 65 5.60 11.98 -13.81
C THR A 65 6.11 12.46 -12.46
N ALA A 66 6.25 11.51 -11.53
CA ALA A 66 6.81 11.76 -10.21
C ALA A 66 8.03 10.87 -10.00
N SER A 67 8.99 11.33 -9.23
CA SER A 67 10.10 10.47 -8.81
C SER A 67 9.66 9.60 -7.64
N VAL A 68 10.17 8.37 -7.59
CA VAL A 68 9.89 7.40 -6.53
C VAL A 68 11.15 7.17 -5.73
N ARG A 69 11.05 7.29 -4.42
CA ARG A 69 12.14 6.94 -3.51
C ARG A 69 11.63 5.89 -2.53
N TRP A 70 12.15 4.68 -2.63
CA TRP A 70 11.79 3.59 -1.74
C TRP A 70 12.50 3.74 -0.39
N LEU A 71 11.73 3.72 0.70
CA LEU A 71 12.26 3.73 2.06
C LEU A 71 12.54 2.31 2.54
N ASN A 72 11.71 1.37 2.12
CA ASN A 72 11.85 -0.07 2.32
C ASN A 72 10.99 -0.75 1.26
N ASP A 73 10.84 -2.08 1.33
CA ASP A 73 10.08 -2.81 0.30
C ASP A 73 8.60 -2.45 0.24
N CYS A 74 8.03 -1.89 1.31
CA CYS A 74 6.60 -1.60 1.40
C CYS A 74 6.28 -0.11 1.50
N GLU A 75 7.26 0.78 1.53
CA GLU A 75 7.02 2.21 1.69
C GLU A 75 7.85 3.03 0.72
N PHE A 76 7.24 4.05 0.15
CA PHE A 76 7.93 4.95 -0.77
C PHE A 76 7.38 6.36 -0.71
N ILE A 77 8.19 7.29 -1.20
CA ILE A 77 7.83 8.70 -1.31
C ILE A 77 7.72 9.06 -2.79
N LEU A 78 6.63 9.71 -3.17
CA LEU A 78 6.48 10.32 -4.48
C LEU A 78 6.79 11.82 -4.39
N ASN A 79 7.66 12.28 -5.27
CA ASN A 79 7.95 13.70 -5.46
C ASN A 79 7.55 14.11 -6.87
N THR A 80 6.62 15.05 -6.99
CA THR A 80 6.28 15.64 -8.27
C THR A 80 7.30 16.73 -8.62
N SER A 81 7.44 17.02 -9.91
CA SER A 81 8.38 18.06 -10.38
C SER A 81 7.89 19.49 -10.11
N THR A 82 6.65 19.65 -9.69
CA THR A 82 6.09 20.91 -9.24
C THR A 82 6.35 21.07 -7.74
N ASN A 83 6.34 22.29 -7.23
CA ASN A 83 6.61 22.59 -5.82
C ASN A 83 5.59 22.01 -4.84
N GLU A 84 5.00 20.88 -5.17
CA GLU A 84 4.06 20.18 -4.31
C GLU A 84 4.78 19.40 -3.22
N THR A 85 4.11 19.26 -2.09
CA THR A 85 4.64 18.49 -0.99
C THR A 85 4.69 17.00 -1.34
N PRO A 86 5.77 16.29 -0.99
CA PRO A 86 5.88 14.86 -1.26
C PRO A 86 4.75 14.07 -0.60
N ILE A 87 4.41 12.93 -1.21
CA ILE A 87 3.37 12.03 -0.71
C ILE A 87 4.02 10.73 -0.27
N HIS A 88 3.71 10.31 0.94
CA HIS A 88 4.17 9.05 1.50
C HIS A 88 3.13 7.96 1.25
N TYR A 89 3.57 6.83 0.72
CA TYR A 89 2.75 5.65 0.47
C TYR A 89 3.25 4.47 1.28
N LYS A 90 2.32 3.72 1.86
CA LYS A 90 2.63 2.49 2.59
C LYS A 90 1.70 1.38 2.12
N ILE A 91 2.28 0.28 1.67
CA ILE A 91 1.54 -0.92 1.29
C ILE A 91 1.13 -1.66 2.58
N LEU A 92 -0.17 -1.85 2.77
CA LEU A 92 -0.73 -2.48 3.97
C LEU A 92 -0.90 -3.99 3.81
N SER A 93 -1.32 -4.43 2.64
CA SER A 93 -1.55 -5.84 2.33
C SER A 93 -1.48 -6.06 0.84
N THR A 94 -1.22 -7.29 0.43
CA THR A 94 -1.16 -7.65 -0.98
C THR A 94 -1.99 -8.90 -1.25
N THR A 95 -2.47 -9.01 -2.48
CA THR A 95 -3.03 -10.24 -3.04
C THR A 95 -2.13 -10.68 -4.19
N LYS A 96 -2.58 -11.63 -5.00
CA LYS A 96 -1.82 -12.07 -6.16
C LYS A 96 -1.58 -10.95 -7.17
N ASN A 97 -2.55 -10.06 -7.35
CA ASN A 97 -2.52 -9.04 -8.40
C ASN A 97 -2.89 -7.63 -7.92
N SER A 98 -3.03 -7.43 -6.62
CA SER A 98 -3.42 -6.12 -6.10
C SER A 98 -2.73 -5.82 -4.78
N TYR A 99 -2.72 -4.55 -4.40
CA TYR A 99 -2.27 -4.15 -3.08
C TYR A 99 -3.16 -3.05 -2.52
N MET A 100 -3.38 -3.12 -1.22
CA MET A 100 -4.04 -2.06 -0.47
C MET A 100 -2.96 -1.16 0.14
N PHE A 101 -3.17 0.14 0.08
CA PHE A 101 -2.20 1.10 0.57
C PHE A 101 -2.87 2.24 1.30
N GLU A 102 -2.10 2.89 2.16
CA GLU A 102 -2.45 4.18 2.72
C GLU A 102 -1.45 5.22 2.23
N TYR A 103 -1.91 6.47 2.17
CA TYR A 103 -1.05 7.56 1.74
C TYR A 103 -1.41 8.85 2.45
N ASN A 104 -0.43 9.70 2.60
CA ASN A 104 -0.61 11.02 3.21
C ASN A 104 0.45 11.99 2.67
N VAL A 105 0.10 13.26 2.69
CA VAL A 105 1.05 14.32 2.42
C VAL A 105 2.05 14.37 3.57
N VAL A 106 3.34 14.37 3.25
CA VAL A 106 4.40 14.41 4.27
C VAL A 106 4.21 15.63 5.17
N GLY A 107 4.24 15.40 6.48
CA GLY A 107 4.00 16.44 7.48
C GLY A 107 2.55 16.61 7.90
N LYS A 108 1.61 15.91 7.26
CA LYS A 108 0.19 15.93 7.64
C LYS A 108 -0.25 14.59 8.19
N ALA A 109 -1.12 14.61 9.20
CA ALA A 109 -1.56 13.42 9.91
C ALA A 109 -2.70 12.67 9.19
N ASN A 110 -3.47 13.34 8.35
CA ASN A 110 -4.61 12.74 7.67
C ASN A 110 -4.14 11.71 6.62
N LYS A 111 -4.62 10.48 6.76
CA LYS A 111 -4.28 9.40 5.83
C LYS A 111 -5.49 8.96 5.04
N SER A 112 -5.28 8.67 3.78
CA SER A 112 -6.29 8.09 2.89
C SER A 112 -5.85 6.69 2.49
N LYS A 113 -6.80 5.86 2.08
CA LYS A 113 -6.53 4.48 1.66
C LYS A 113 -7.02 4.25 0.24
N GLY A 114 -6.39 3.32 -0.43
CA GLY A 114 -6.81 2.89 -1.75
C GLY A 114 -6.33 1.49 -2.07
N THR A 115 -6.79 0.98 -3.20
CA THR A 115 -6.37 -0.32 -3.73
C THR A 115 -5.94 -0.14 -5.17
N ALA A 116 -4.80 -0.68 -5.51
CA ALA A 116 -4.29 -0.69 -6.86
C ALA A 116 -4.23 -2.13 -7.38
N VAL A 117 -4.61 -2.31 -8.63
CA VAL A 117 -4.58 -3.62 -9.31
C VAL A 117 -3.46 -3.59 -10.33
N LYS A 118 -2.59 -4.58 -10.26
CA LYS A 118 -1.51 -4.74 -11.24
C LYS A 118 -2.09 -5.38 -12.50
N THR A 119 -1.93 -4.72 -13.63
CA THR A 119 -2.46 -5.17 -14.91
C THR A 119 -1.39 -5.78 -15.81
N ASN A 120 -0.13 -5.46 -15.53
CA ASN A 120 0.96 -6.01 -16.33
C ASN A 120 2.31 -5.98 -15.57
#